data_91eaf04a47e6a64fe184a3dbfcbc0c17
#
_entry.id   91eaf04a47e6a64fe184a3dbfcbc0c17
#
_cell.length_a   1.000
_cell.length_b   1.000
_cell.length_c   1.000
_cell.angle_alpha   90.00
_cell.angle_beta   90.00
_cell.angle_gamma   90.00
#
_symmetry.space_group_name_H-M   'P 1'
#
loop_
_entity.id
_entity.type
_entity.pdbx_description
1 polymer ?
#
loop_
_entity_poly.entity_id
_entity_poly.type
_entity_poly.pdbx_seq_one_letter_code
_entity_poly.pdbx_strand_id
1 'polypeptide(L)'
;MSDLKFLGYRVPKIDFSIGDQFGSGQVQLDVNIKRSVEDEQHLQDKGGTSYTLVLSATIGDENNHNGICAKVTLAGGFQSTSDTNLMVNNATAILFPYLRNAISSICVTAGIPPFILPTVNVESDFNDEFSNN
;
A
#
# COMPACT_ATOMS: atom_id res chain seq x y z
N MET A 1 -26.71 -0.38 -8.74
CA MET A 1 -25.29 -0.19 -9.06
C MET A 1 -24.52 0.21 -7.81
N SER A 2 -23.40 -0.42 -7.60
CA SER A 2 -22.56 -0.11 -6.43
C SER A 2 -21.71 1.11 -6.71
N ASP A 3 -21.64 2.01 -5.74
CA ASP A 3 -20.77 3.17 -5.81
C ASP A 3 -19.64 3.01 -4.82
N LEU A 4 -18.44 3.29 -5.26
CA LEU A 4 -17.27 3.36 -4.40
C LEU A 4 -16.77 4.80 -4.41
N LYS A 5 -16.70 5.41 -3.22
CA LYS A 5 -16.26 6.79 -3.08
C LYS A 5 -14.93 6.82 -2.35
N PHE A 6 -13.93 7.44 -2.99
CA PHE A 6 -12.62 7.62 -2.39
C PHE A 6 -12.60 8.95 -1.63
N LEU A 7 -12.25 8.90 -0.35
CA LEU A 7 -12.29 10.06 0.53
C LEU A 7 -10.92 10.70 0.75
N GLY A 8 -9.89 10.19 0.10
CA GLY A 8 -8.54 10.68 0.26
C GLY A 8 -7.65 9.69 0.98
N TYR A 9 -6.37 10.03 1.10
CA TYR A 9 -5.40 9.14 1.73
C TYR A 9 -4.39 9.93 2.52
N ARG A 10 -3.64 9.22 3.37
CA ARG A 10 -2.46 9.74 4.05
C ARG A 10 -1.41 8.65 4.13
N VAL A 11 -0.18 9.04 4.42
CA VAL A 11 0.93 8.12 4.63
C VAL A 11 1.34 8.22 6.10
N PRO A 12 0.75 7.37 6.96
CA PRO A 12 0.99 7.50 8.40
C PRO A 12 2.38 7.07 8.84
N LYS A 13 3.09 6.28 8.01
CA LYS A 13 4.40 5.81 8.43
C LYS A 13 5.30 5.60 7.22
N ILE A 14 6.52 6.10 7.33
CA ILE A 14 7.59 5.90 6.36
C ILE A 14 8.85 5.56 7.14
N ASP A 15 9.43 4.39 6.87
CA ASP A 15 10.76 4.02 7.31
C ASP A 15 11.60 3.77 6.06
N PHE A 16 12.74 4.44 5.97
CA PHE A 16 13.58 4.34 4.78
C PHE A 16 15.05 4.46 5.15
N SER A 17 15.85 3.54 4.66
CA SER A 17 17.29 3.64 4.83
C SER A 17 17.99 3.12 3.58
N ILE A 18 19.19 3.63 3.35
CA ILE A 18 20.05 3.24 2.24
C ILE A 18 21.21 2.46 2.86
N GLY A 19 21.51 1.30 2.26
CA GLY A 19 22.65 0.50 2.71
C GLY A 19 23.96 1.26 2.54
N ASP A 20 24.92 1.00 3.44
CA ASP A 20 26.19 1.71 3.46
C ASP A 20 27.08 1.42 2.23
N GLN A 21 26.76 0.39 1.49
CA GLN A 21 27.47 0.02 0.25
C GLN A 21 26.53 0.14 -0.97
N PHE A 22 25.59 1.07 -0.92
CA PHE A 22 24.63 1.23 -2.01
C PHE A 22 25.33 1.48 -3.33
N GLY A 23 24.87 0.77 -4.36
CA GLY A 23 25.42 0.93 -5.71
C GLY A 23 26.58 -0.01 -6.04
N SER A 24 27.05 -0.81 -5.07
CA SER A 24 28.11 -1.77 -5.32
C SER A 24 27.52 -3.13 -5.65
N GLY A 25 27.52 -3.49 -6.93
CA GLY A 25 27.05 -4.77 -7.41
C GLY A 25 25.56 -4.80 -7.69
N GLN A 26 25.06 -5.97 -8.04
CA GLN A 26 23.65 -6.17 -8.32
C GLN A 26 22.90 -6.48 -7.03
N VAL A 27 21.70 -5.92 -6.94
CA VAL A 27 20.83 -6.10 -5.78
C VAL A 27 19.50 -6.62 -6.27
N GLN A 28 19.04 -7.69 -5.63
CA GLN A 28 17.67 -8.16 -5.80
C GLN A 28 16.90 -7.80 -4.56
N LEU A 29 15.85 -7.00 -4.72
CA LEU A 29 15.04 -6.53 -3.59
C LEU A 29 13.76 -7.34 -3.53
N ASP A 30 13.51 -7.92 -2.36
CA ASP A 30 12.24 -8.56 -2.09
C ASP A 30 11.20 -7.49 -1.79
N VAL A 31 10.00 -7.68 -2.33
CA VAL A 31 8.88 -6.77 -2.12
C VAL A 31 7.74 -7.57 -1.52
N ASN A 32 7.21 -7.08 -0.41
CA ASN A 32 6.05 -7.66 0.24
C ASN A 32 5.02 -6.57 0.48
N ILE A 33 3.80 -6.78 0.02
CA ILE A 33 2.73 -5.80 0.19
C ILE A 33 1.60 -6.47 0.98
N LYS A 34 1.24 -5.84 2.09
CA LYS A 34 0.14 -6.29 2.94
C LYS A 34 -1.05 -5.36 2.77
N ARG A 35 -2.23 -5.93 2.92
CA ARG A 35 -3.47 -5.20 2.79
C ARG A 35 -4.37 -5.54 3.97
N SER A 36 -4.96 -4.51 4.59
CA SER A 36 -5.94 -4.70 5.65
C SER A 36 -7.06 -3.68 5.52
N VAL A 37 -8.20 -4.02 6.10
CA VAL A 37 -9.35 -3.13 6.21
C VAL A 37 -9.56 -2.82 7.68
N GLU A 38 -9.65 -1.52 8.00
CA GLU A 38 -9.80 -1.04 9.37
C GLU A 38 -11.00 -0.10 9.47
N ASP A 39 -11.48 0.07 10.68
CA ASP A 39 -12.55 1.04 10.98
C ASP A 39 -13.80 0.85 10.14
N GLU A 40 -14.16 -0.38 9.87
CA GLU A 40 -15.33 -0.69 9.07
C GLU A 40 -16.60 -0.36 9.83
N GLN A 41 -17.46 0.46 9.23
CA GLN A 41 -18.72 0.89 9.84
C GLN A 41 -19.85 0.85 8.82
N HIS A 42 -21.00 0.39 9.26
CA HIS A 42 -22.20 0.43 8.44
C HIS A 42 -22.81 1.82 8.45
N LEU A 43 -23.22 2.29 7.29
CA LEU A 43 -23.85 3.60 7.11
C LEU A 43 -25.34 3.41 7.21
N GLN A 44 -25.93 3.84 8.34
CA GLN A 44 -27.32 3.55 8.65
C GLN A 44 -28.31 4.24 7.71
N ASP A 45 -28.00 5.45 7.28
CA ASP A 45 -28.96 6.25 6.52
C ASP A 45 -28.95 5.94 5.04
N LYS A 46 -27.88 5.39 4.52
CA LYS A 46 -27.72 5.21 3.07
C LYS A 46 -27.52 3.76 2.66
N GLY A 47 -27.46 2.86 3.63
CA GLY A 47 -27.02 1.50 3.34
C GLY A 47 -25.60 1.52 2.80
N GLY A 48 -24.78 0.59 3.18
CA GLY A 48 -23.41 0.54 2.73
C GLY A 48 -22.43 0.61 3.88
N THR A 49 -21.18 0.85 3.58
CA THR A 49 -20.09 0.70 4.53
C THR A 49 -19.04 1.77 4.30
N SER A 50 -18.50 2.33 5.38
CA SER A 50 -17.27 3.12 5.32
C SER A 50 -16.14 2.33 5.95
N TYR A 51 -14.93 2.49 5.43
CA TYR A 51 -13.77 1.78 5.94
C TYR A 51 -12.49 2.48 5.53
N THR A 52 -11.40 2.10 6.21
CA THR A 52 -10.05 2.51 5.83
C THR A 52 -9.33 1.31 5.24
N LEU A 53 -8.82 1.48 4.03
CA LEU A 53 -7.96 0.47 3.40
C LEU A 53 -6.51 0.83 3.69
N VAL A 54 -5.77 -0.11 4.25
CA VAL A 54 -4.37 0.10 4.58
C VAL A 54 -3.52 -0.80 3.70
N LEU A 55 -2.58 -0.18 2.98
CA LEU A 55 -1.57 -0.89 2.19
C LEU A 55 -0.21 -0.62 2.81
N SER A 56 0.56 -1.66 3.04
CA SER A 56 1.90 -1.55 3.60
C SER A 56 2.86 -2.30 2.71
N ALA A 57 3.84 -1.58 2.16
CA ALA A 57 4.88 -2.18 1.33
C ALA A 57 6.19 -2.26 2.11
N THR A 58 6.83 -3.41 2.06
CA THR A 58 8.17 -3.61 2.61
C THR A 58 9.08 -3.99 1.47
N ILE A 59 10.19 -3.27 1.31
CA ILE A 59 11.13 -3.43 0.22
C ILE A 59 12.53 -3.63 0.80
N GLY A 60 13.16 -4.75 0.46
CA GLY A 60 14.48 -5.07 0.97
C GLY A 60 14.44 -5.40 2.45
N ASP A 61 15.61 -5.40 3.08
CA ASP A 61 15.74 -5.62 4.52
C ASP A 61 16.99 -4.93 5.07
N GLU A 62 17.12 -4.93 6.41
CA GLU A 62 18.20 -4.25 7.10
C GLU A 62 19.58 -4.82 6.79
N ASN A 63 19.64 -6.06 6.35
CA ASN A 63 20.90 -6.75 6.07
C ASN A 63 21.38 -6.53 4.64
N ASN A 64 20.64 -5.76 3.85
CA ASN A 64 20.96 -5.51 2.45
C ASN A 64 21.84 -4.26 2.35
N HIS A 65 23.15 -4.43 2.53
CA HIS A 65 24.09 -3.32 2.61
C HIS A 65 24.23 -2.54 1.30
N ASN A 66 23.97 -3.17 0.17
CA ASN A 66 24.13 -2.52 -1.13
C ASN A 66 22.79 -2.13 -1.77
N GLY A 67 21.72 -2.25 -1.05
CA GLY A 67 20.38 -1.87 -1.52
C GLY A 67 19.70 -0.90 -0.57
N ILE A 68 18.39 -0.99 -0.49
CA ILE A 68 17.58 -0.16 0.41
C ILE A 68 16.77 -1.05 1.32
N CYS A 69 16.34 -0.45 2.42
CA CYS A 69 15.32 -1.02 3.29
C CYS A 69 14.23 0.02 3.47
N ALA A 70 13.03 -0.27 3.02
CA ALA A 70 11.93 0.68 3.05
C ALA A 70 10.65 0.01 3.53
N LYS A 71 9.93 0.73 4.36
CA LYS A 71 8.57 0.33 4.76
C LYS A 71 7.68 1.56 4.68
N VAL A 72 6.64 1.49 3.88
CA VAL A 72 5.71 2.60 3.66
C VAL A 72 4.30 2.09 3.89
N THR A 73 3.59 2.75 4.78
CA THR A 73 2.19 2.44 5.08
C THR A 73 1.31 3.57 4.59
N LEU A 74 0.28 3.23 3.85
CA LEU A 74 -0.63 4.19 3.24
C LEU A 74 -2.05 3.80 3.61
N ALA A 75 -2.82 4.78 4.05
CA ALA A 75 -4.19 4.56 4.51
C ALA A 75 -5.15 5.43 3.69
N GLY A 76 -6.13 4.80 3.08
CA GLY A 76 -7.13 5.50 2.28
C GLY A 76 -8.54 5.27 2.81
N GLY A 77 -9.34 6.33 2.83
CA GLY A 77 -10.72 6.26 3.27
C GLY A 77 -11.66 5.98 2.10
N PHE A 78 -12.63 5.10 2.34
CA PHE A 78 -13.60 4.72 1.32
C PHE A 78 -15.00 4.60 1.90
N GLN A 79 -15.98 4.88 1.07
CA GLN A 79 -17.38 4.56 1.33
C GLN A 79 -17.92 3.78 0.15
N SER A 80 -18.73 2.78 0.43
CA SER A 80 -19.29 1.94 -0.60
C SER A 80 -20.76 1.65 -0.30
N THR A 81 -21.58 1.60 -1.35
CA THR A 81 -22.96 1.16 -1.20
C THR A 81 -23.07 -0.36 -1.17
N SER A 82 -21.95 -1.06 -1.41
CA SER A 82 -21.87 -2.52 -1.37
C SER A 82 -21.05 -2.96 -0.16
N ASP A 83 -21.05 -4.26 0.07
CA ASP A 83 -20.18 -4.89 1.05
C ASP A 83 -18.72 -4.58 0.79
N THR A 84 -17.94 -4.39 1.87
CA THR A 84 -16.51 -4.16 1.77
C THR A 84 -15.81 -5.26 0.98
N ASN A 85 -16.16 -6.51 1.23
CA ASN A 85 -15.55 -7.65 0.55
C ASN A 85 -15.72 -7.61 -0.96
N LEU A 86 -16.81 -7.00 -1.44
CA LEU A 86 -17.06 -6.90 -2.87
C LEU A 86 -16.27 -5.77 -3.52
N MET A 87 -15.90 -4.75 -2.74
CA MET A 87 -15.30 -3.53 -3.29
C MET A 87 -13.83 -3.36 -2.92
N VAL A 88 -13.27 -4.25 -2.08
CA VAL A 88 -11.90 -4.08 -1.61
C VAL A 88 -10.87 -4.13 -2.73
N ASN A 89 -11.10 -4.95 -3.74
CA ASN A 89 -10.18 -5.01 -4.88
C ASN A 89 -10.24 -3.74 -5.71
N ASN A 90 -11.44 -3.16 -5.88
CA ASN A 90 -11.58 -1.89 -6.58
C ASN A 90 -10.92 -0.75 -5.81
N ALA A 91 -11.11 -0.72 -4.48
CA ALA A 91 -10.46 0.27 -3.63
C ALA A 91 -8.94 0.13 -3.68
N THR A 92 -8.44 -1.10 -3.70
CA THR A 92 -7.00 -1.36 -3.82
C THR A 92 -6.46 -0.83 -5.13
N ALA A 93 -7.19 -1.04 -6.23
CA ALA A 93 -6.78 -0.53 -7.54
C ALA A 93 -6.72 0.99 -7.58
N ILE A 94 -7.59 1.67 -6.82
CA ILE A 94 -7.55 3.12 -6.71
C ILE A 94 -6.36 3.57 -5.87
N LEU A 95 -6.08 2.89 -4.75
CA LEU A 95 -5.10 3.33 -3.78
C LEU A 95 -3.67 2.96 -4.16
N PHE A 96 -3.47 1.85 -4.84
CA PHE A 96 -2.13 1.34 -5.16
C PHE A 96 -1.25 2.34 -5.91
N PRO A 97 -1.73 3.10 -6.90
CA PRO A 97 -0.89 4.10 -7.58
C PRO A 97 -0.32 5.16 -6.65
N TYR A 98 -1.03 5.51 -5.58
CA TYR A 98 -0.52 6.46 -4.59
C TYR A 98 0.62 5.86 -3.77
N LEU A 99 0.53 4.57 -3.43
CA LEU A 99 1.62 3.86 -2.76
C LEU A 99 2.86 3.83 -3.65
N ARG A 100 2.68 3.50 -4.90
CA ARG A 100 3.74 3.46 -5.91
C ARG A 100 4.45 4.81 -6.02
N ASN A 101 3.65 5.88 -6.10
CA ASN A 101 4.15 7.24 -6.15
C ASN A 101 4.92 7.64 -4.90
N ALA A 102 4.42 7.28 -3.73
CA ALA A 102 5.07 7.59 -2.47
C ALA A 102 6.47 6.96 -2.42
N ILE A 103 6.59 5.72 -2.83
CA ILE A 103 7.87 5.02 -2.82
C ILE A 103 8.85 5.66 -3.79
N SER A 104 8.42 5.96 -5.01
CA SER A 104 9.27 6.62 -6.01
C SER A 104 9.74 7.98 -5.52
N SER A 105 8.85 8.75 -4.89
CA SER A 105 9.17 10.08 -4.39
C SER A 105 10.18 10.04 -3.25
N ILE A 106 10.09 9.05 -2.37
CA ILE A 106 11.05 8.87 -1.30
C ILE A 106 12.45 8.61 -1.86
N CYS A 107 12.55 7.76 -2.86
CA CYS A 107 13.83 7.48 -3.52
C CYS A 107 14.44 8.74 -4.11
N VAL A 108 13.64 9.54 -4.82
CA VAL A 108 14.08 10.80 -5.40
C VAL A 108 14.55 11.75 -4.30
N THR A 109 13.80 11.87 -3.23
CA THR A 109 14.16 12.72 -2.09
C THR A 109 15.48 12.26 -1.47
N ALA A 110 15.72 10.95 -1.42
CA ALA A 110 16.94 10.38 -0.87
C ALA A 110 18.14 10.48 -1.82
N GLY A 111 17.94 10.93 -3.05
CA GLY A 111 19.02 11.10 -4.01
C GLY A 111 19.43 9.81 -4.73
N ILE A 112 18.56 8.82 -4.78
CA ILE A 112 18.83 7.56 -5.48
C ILE A 112 17.85 7.39 -6.63
N PRO A 113 18.15 6.51 -7.60
CA PRO A 113 17.20 6.23 -8.68
C PRO A 113 15.88 5.70 -8.10
N PRO A 114 14.74 6.11 -8.65
CA PRO A 114 13.45 5.67 -8.14
C PRO A 114 13.29 4.16 -8.26
N PHE A 115 12.85 3.53 -7.17
CA PHE A 115 12.36 2.17 -7.19
C PHE A 115 10.89 2.19 -7.59
N ILE A 116 10.53 1.43 -8.60
CA ILE A 116 9.16 1.41 -9.09
C ILE A 116 8.54 0.06 -8.74
N LEU A 117 7.46 0.10 -7.95
CA LEU A 117 6.74 -1.12 -7.64
C LEU A 117 6.20 -1.77 -8.91
N PRO A 118 6.32 -3.08 -9.01
CA PRO A 118 5.78 -3.78 -10.17
C PRO A 118 4.25 -3.69 -10.20
N THR A 119 3.69 -3.95 -11.37
CA THR A 119 2.24 -4.10 -11.51
C THR A 119 1.80 -5.31 -10.69
N VAL A 120 0.73 -5.16 -9.94
CA VAL A 120 0.22 -6.21 -9.05
C VAL A 120 -1.16 -6.67 -9.50
N ASN A 121 -1.47 -7.92 -9.17
CA ASN A 121 -2.82 -8.44 -9.31
C ASN A 121 -3.54 -8.23 -7.98
N VAL A 122 -4.56 -7.38 -7.96
CA VAL A 122 -5.24 -6.99 -6.72
C VAL A 122 -5.99 -8.14 -6.06
N GLU A 123 -6.22 -9.23 -6.79
CA GLU A 123 -6.91 -10.39 -6.24
C GLU A 123 -5.97 -11.40 -5.59
N SER A 124 -4.70 -11.43 -5.98
CA SER A 124 -3.81 -12.51 -5.54
C SER A 124 -2.47 -12.06 -4.98
N ASP A 125 -2.02 -10.82 -5.25
CA ASP A 125 -0.65 -10.42 -4.93
C ASP A 125 -0.50 -9.77 -3.56
N PHE A 126 -1.59 -9.61 -2.81
CA PHE A 126 -1.55 -8.99 -1.50
C PHE A 126 -1.71 -10.02 -0.39
N ASN A 127 -0.97 -9.80 0.69
CA ASN A 127 -1.15 -10.53 1.93
C ASN A 127 -2.21 -9.82 2.76
N ASP A 128 -3.39 -10.42 2.84
CA ASP A 128 -4.50 -9.81 3.56
C ASP A 128 -4.40 -10.10 5.05
N GLU A 129 -4.57 -9.06 5.86
CA GLU A 129 -4.53 -9.18 7.31
C GLU A 129 -5.89 -8.94 7.97
N PHE A 130 -6.93 -8.64 7.20
CA PHE A 130 -8.24 -8.51 7.78
C PHE A 130 -8.89 -9.88 7.97
N SER A 131 -9.84 -9.92 8.91
CA SER A 131 -10.49 -11.16 9.27
C SER A 131 -11.26 -11.75 8.09
N ASN A 132 -11.06 -13.04 7.87
CA ASN A 132 -11.78 -13.80 6.86
C ASN A 132 -12.91 -14.66 7.44
N ASN A 133 -13.28 -14.38 8.64
CA ASN A 133 -14.29 -15.17 9.35
C ASN A 133 -15.67 -14.93 8.88
#